data_dec9b85edafeb703198c033e9d588ae8
#
_entry.id   dec9b85edafeb703198c033e9d588ae8
#
_cell.length_a   1.000
_cell.length_b   1.000
_cell.length_c   1.000
_cell.angle_alpha   90.00
_cell.angle_beta   90.00
_cell.angle_gamma   90.00
#
_symmetry.space_group_name_H-M   'P 1'
#
loop_
_entity.id
_entity.type
_entity.pdbx_description
1 polymer ?
#
loop_
_entity_poly.entity_id
_entity_poly.type
_entity_poly.pdbx_seq_one_letter_code
_entity_poly.pdbx_strand_id
1 'polypeptide(L)'
;MHRRQFLGGALGASLLPWMAGSGPAFAAVRGRLLPPPLQPGDTVGLVSPSSATDDSFSLQLAREAMEALGFKVRSGEHCGARWGPVAGTDAQRAGDLNAMFADRQVRAIVCVRGGSGAARLLPLLDYDAIRRDPKVLLGYSDITALHCAIQAKAGLVT
;
A
#
# COMPACT_ATOMS: atom_id res chain seq x y z
N MET A 1 17.15 63.88 -24.67
CA MET A 1 18.48 63.42 -24.19
C MET A 1 18.49 63.41 -22.69
N HIS A 2 19.00 62.37 -22.09
CA HIS A 2 19.15 61.98 -20.66
C HIS A 2 18.06 61.06 -20.07
N ARG A 3 18.19 59.83 -20.43
CA ARG A 3 17.63 58.61 -19.80
C ARG A 3 18.54 58.16 -18.68
N ARG A 4 18.68 58.85 -17.56
CA ARG A 4 19.51 58.36 -16.44
C ARG A 4 19.20 59.13 -15.15
N GLN A 5 17.97 59.07 -14.64
CA GLN A 5 17.68 59.47 -13.24
C GLN A 5 16.34 58.85 -12.79
N PHE A 6 16.28 57.53 -12.71
CA PHE A 6 15.20 56.81 -12.00
C PHE A 6 15.75 55.59 -11.26
N LEU A 7 16.74 55.86 -10.43
CA LEU A 7 17.23 54.88 -9.46
C LEU A 7 17.58 55.61 -8.17
N GLY A 8 16.61 55.91 -7.38
CA GLY A 8 16.79 56.51 -6.05
C GLY A 8 15.45 56.66 -5.35
N GLY A 9 14.88 55.57 -4.89
CA GLY A 9 13.63 55.60 -4.15
C GLY A 9 13.41 54.32 -3.37
N ALA A 10 13.85 54.37 -2.09
CA ALA A 10 13.31 53.62 -0.97
C ALA A 10 13.26 52.07 -1.08
N LEU A 11 14.35 51.42 -0.73
CA LEU A 11 14.35 50.12 -0.10
C LEU A 11 13.72 50.21 1.29
N GLY A 12 12.42 50.25 1.36
CA GLY A 12 11.65 49.95 2.55
C GLY A 12 11.65 48.45 2.74
N ALA A 13 12.60 47.89 3.48
CA ALA A 13 12.59 46.53 3.91
C ALA A 13 11.46 46.32 4.91
N SER A 14 10.26 46.00 4.42
CA SER A 14 9.21 45.41 5.24
C SER A 14 9.62 43.97 5.48
N LEU A 15 10.34 43.75 6.56
CA LEU A 15 10.46 42.44 7.20
C LEU A 15 9.07 42.04 7.71
N LEU A 16 8.25 41.52 6.84
CA LEU A 16 7.12 40.70 7.26
C LEU A 16 7.71 39.51 8.01
N PRO A 17 7.37 39.31 9.29
CA PRO A 17 7.69 38.04 9.93
C PRO A 17 6.99 36.97 9.13
N TRP A 18 7.77 36.12 8.42
CA TRP A 18 7.30 34.87 7.90
C TRP A 18 6.80 34.12 9.12
N MET A 19 5.49 34.21 9.35
CA MET A 19 4.84 33.32 10.30
C MET A 19 5.26 31.92 9.89
N ALA A 20 6.09 31.31 10.70
CA ALA A 20 6.36 29.90 10.65
C ALA A 20 5.02 29.21 10.86
N GLY A 21 4.22 29.15 9.79
CA GLY A 21 3.08 28.26 9.72
C GLY A 21 3.65 26.88 10.01
N SER A 22 3.22 26.29 11.10
CA SER A 22 3.41 24.87 11.35
C SER A 22 2.83 24.15 10.14
N GLY A 23 3.69 23.96 9.10
CA GLY A 23 3.39 23.07 7.99
C GLY A 23 2.99 21.73 8.59
N PRO A 24 2.17 20.92 7.91
CA PRO A 24 1.78 19.63 8.43
C PRO A 24 3.06 18.93 8.87
N ALA A 25 3.16 18.66 10.16
CA ALA A 25 4.28 17.89 10.68
C ALA A 25 4.27 16.59 9.89
N PHE A 26 5.24 16.43 8.98
CA PHE A 26 5.46 15.12 8.35
C PHE A 26 5.61 14.17 9.54
N ALA A 27 4.60 13.31 9.70
CA ALA A 27 4.60 12.34 10.79
C ALA A 27 5.96 11.67 10.77
N ALA A 28 6.68 11.76 11.89
CA ALA A 28 8.03 11.22 11.99
C ALA A 28 8.00 9.81 11.40
N VAL A 29 8.84 9.55 10.40
CA VAL A 29 8.91 8.24 9.74
C VAL A 29 9.16 7.23 10.84
N ARG A 30 8.12 6.49 11.22
CA ARG A 30 8.21 5.42 12.22
C ARG A 30 9.31 4.49 11.75
N GLY A 31 10.16 3.99 12.66
CA GLY A 31 11.29 3.14 12.30
C GLY A 31 10.85 2.08 11.29
N ARG A 32 11.65 1.87 10.25
CA ARG A 32 11.37 0.92 9.16
C ARG A 32 11.28 -0.49 9.73
N LEU A 33 10.20 -1.20 9.39
CA LEU A 33 10.01 -2.60 9.70
C LEU A 33 10.33 -3.43 8.44
N LEU A 34 11.28 -4.32 8.56
CA LEU A 34 11.58 -5.30 7.52
C LEU A 34 10.87 -6.61 7.86
N PRO A 35 10.06 -7.16 6.96
CA PRO A 35 9.47 -8.47 7.19
C PRO A 35 10.59 -9.53 7.19
N PRO A 36 10.42 -10.64 7.94
CA PRO A 36 11.34 -11.76 7.85
C PRO A 36 11.40 -12.33 6.42
N PRO A 37 12.57 -12.82 5.97
CA PRO A 37 12.68 -13.44 4.66
C PRO A 37 11.84 -14.73 4.60
N LEU A 38 11.29 -14.99 3.42
CA LEU A 38 10.52 -16.23 3.17
C LEU A 38 11.44 -17.44 3.11
N GLN A 39 10.90 -18.56 3.57
CA GLN A 39 11.54 -19.87 3.52
C GLN A 39 10.68 -20.87 2.71
N PRO A 40 11.27 -21.86 2.04
CA PRO A 40 10.49 -22.94 1.44
C PRO A 40 9.55 -23.60 2.46
N GLY A 41 8.31 -23.80 2.06
CA GLY A 41 7.25 -24.33 2.93
C GLY A 41 6.46 -23.29 3.71
N ASP A 42 6.85 -22.01 3.67
CA ASP A 42 6.06 -20.91 4.23
C ASP A 42 4.70 -20.79 3.53
N THR A 43 3.72 -20.26 4.25
CA THR A 43 2.38 -20.01 3.69
C THR A 43 2.30 -18.60 3.12
N VAL A 44 1.86 -18.50 1.88
CA VAL A 44 1.60 -17.25 1.15
C VAL A 44 0.09 -17.05 1.02
N GLY A 45 -0.40 -15.87 1.40
CA GLY A 45 -1.79 -15.45 1.21
C GLY A 45 -1.98 -14.82 -0.18
N LEU A 46 -2.92 -15.32 -0.98
CA LEU A 46 -3.35 -14.67 -2.22
C LEU A 46 -4.57 -13.80 -1.96
N VAL A 47 -4.53 -12.55 -2.41
CA VAL A 47 -5.62 -11.59 -2.28
C VAL A 47 -5.83 -10.80 -3.57
N SER A 48 -7.03 -10.33 -3.80
CA SER A 48 -7.39 -9.49 -4.94
C SER A 48 -7.89 -8.11 -4.47
N PRO A 49 -7.00 -7.21 -4.02
CA PRO A 49 -7.42 -5.93 -3.43
C PRO A 49 -7.81 -4.86 -4.46
N SER A 50 -7.71 -5.15 -5.74
CA SER A 50 -7.91 -4.23 -6.85
C SER A 50 -8.98 -4.75 -7.82
N SER A 51 -8.70 -4.77 -9.12
CA SER A 51 -9.65 -5.30 -10.11
C SER A 51 -9.88 -6.80 -9.95
N ALA A 52 -11.08 -7.23 -10.33
CA ALA A 52 -11.40 -8.65 -10.42
C ALA A 52 -10.54 -9.35 -11.47
N THR A 53 -10.21 -10.62 -11.23
CA THR A 53 -9.64 -11.48 -12.26
C THR A 53 -10.68 -11.77 -13.35
N ASP A 54 -10.24 -11.95 -14.58
CA ASP A 54 -11.18 -12.17 -15.69
C ASP A 54 -11.80 -13.56 -15.64
N ASP A 55 -11.06 -14.53 -15.12
CA ASP A 55 -11.47 -15.93 -15.00
C ASP A 55 -10.84 -16.63 -13.78
N SER A 56 -11.32 -17.85 -13.51
CA SER A 56 -10.79 -18.72 -12.46
C SER A 56 -9.38 -19.26 -12.78
N PHE A 57 -9.04 -19.33 -14.07
CA PHE A 57 -7.72 -19.81 -14.51
C PHE A 57 -6.60 -18.89 -14.04
N SER A 58 -6.81 -17.58 -14.07
CA SER A 58 -5.83 -16.59 -13.55
C SER A 58 -5.52 -16.80 -12.07
N LEU A 59 -6.52 -17.12 -11.26
CA LEU A 59 -6.32 -17.43 -9.83
C LEU A 59 -5.61 -18.76 -9.63
N GLN A 60 -5.97 -19.76 -10.42
CA GLN A 60 -5.30 -21.06 -10.38
C GLN A 60 -3.84 -20.93 -10.76
N LEU A 61 -3.53 -20.20 -11.84
CA LEU A 61 -2.16 -19.95 -12.28
C LEU A 61 -1.34 -19.21 -11.21
N ALA A 62 -1.92 -18.21 -10.54
CA ALA A 62 -1.26 -17.52 -9.46
C ALA A 62 -0.94 -18.46 -8.28
N ARG A 63 -1.86 -19.37 -7.94
CA ARG A 63 -1.65 -20.40 -6.92
C ARG A 63 -0.52 -21.35 -7.32
N GLU A 64 -0.61 -21.95 -8.51
CA GLU A 64 0.37 -22.90 -9.03
C GLU A 64 1.77 -22.30 -9.11
N ALA A 65 1.87 -21.01 -9.50
CA ALA A 65 3.15 -20.31 -9.52
C ALA A 65 3.79 -20.20 -8.13
N MET A 66 3.02 -19.93 -7.08
CA MET A 66 3.53 -19.88 -5.71
C MET A 66 3.87 -21.29 -5.18
N GLU A 67 3.08 -22.28 -5.50
CA GLU A 67 3.34 -23.69 -5.14
C GLU A 67 4.59 -24.21 -5.83
N ALA A 68 4.82 -23.85 -7.09
CA ALA A 68 6.03 -24.19 -7.84
C ALA A 68 7.31 -23.58 -7.22
N LEU A 69 7.18 -22.44 -6.51
CA LEU A 69 8.26 -21.84 -5.74
C LEU A 69 8.46 -22.48 -4.37
N GLY A 70 7.69 -23.52 -4.03
CA GLY A 70 7.80 -24.27 -2.78
C GLY A 70 6.99 -23.70 -1.63
N PHE A 71 6.05 -22.78 -1.87
CA PHE A 71 5.18 -22.21 -0.84
C PHE A 71 3.86 -22.96 -0.71
N LYS A 72 3.26 -22.91 0.48
CA LYS A 72 1.85 -23.26 0.68
C LYS A 72 0.99 -22.04 0.35
N VAL A 73 -0.17 -22.26 -0.26
CA VAL A 73 -1.03 -21.14 -0.68
C VAL A 73 -2.36 -21.14 0.06
N ARG A 74 -2.71 -19.99 0.62
CA ARG A 74 -4.03 -19.69 1.20
C ARG A 74 -4.65 -18.53 0.41
N SER A 75 -5.82 -18.74 -0.17
CA SER A 75 -6.56 -17.65 -0.84
C SER A 75 -7.46 -16.92 0.15
N GLY A 76 -7.58 -15.61 -0.02
CA GLY A 76 -8.60 -14.81 0.64
C GLY A 76 -10.00 -15.30 0.26
N GLU A 77 -10.96 -15.13 1.16
CA GLU A 77 -12.33 -15.59 0.97
C GLU A 77 -12.98 -15.01 -0.28
N HIS A 78 -12.65 -13.75 -0.58
CA HIS A 78 -13.21 -13.01 -1.71
C HIS A 78 -12.24 -12.86 -2.87
N CYS A 79 -11.13 -13.61 -2.89
CA CYS A 79 -10.06 -13.47 -3.89
C CYS A 79 -10.58 -13.63 -5.33
N GLY A 80 -11.62 -14.46 -5.54
CA GLY A 80 -12.29 -14.68 -6.83
C GLY A 80 -13.61 -13.92 -6.99
N ALA A 81 -13.99 -13.06 -6.05
CA ALA A 81 -15.24 -12.31 -6.13
C ALA A 81 -15.20 -11.22 -7.21
N ARG A 82 -16.39 -10.77 -7.62
CA ARG A 82 -16.56 -9.69 -8.61
C ARG A 82 -17.67 -8.74 -8.19
N TRP A 83 -17.35 -7.47 -8.17
CA TRP A 83 -18.28 -6.35 -7.97
C TRP A 83 -17.99 -5.29 -9.03
N GLY A 84 -18.69 -5.35 -10.17
CA GLY A 84 -18.34 -4.56 -11.33
C GLY A 84 -16.89 -4.82 -11.79
N PRO A 85 -16.02 -3.79 -11.86
CA PRO A 85 -14.64 -3.95 -12.29
C PRO A 85 -13.69 -4.46 -11.19
N VAL A 86 -14.11 -4.46 -9.92
CA VAL A 86 -13.26 -4.81 -8.76
C VAL A 86 -13.58 -6.18 -8.19
N ALA A 87 -12.65 -6.75 -7.42
CA ALA A 87 -12.76 -8.08 -6.84
C ALA A 87 -13.55 -8.08 -5.52
N GLY A 88 -14.85 -7.75 -5.59
CA GLY A 88 -15.73 -7.64 -4.43
C GLY A 88 -15.85 -6.21 -3.91
N THR A 89 -16.66 -6.02 -2.88
CA THR A 89 -16.85 -4.72 -2.21
C THR A 89 -15.57 -4.27 -1.51
N ASP A 90 -15.45 -2.98 -1.18
CA ASP A 90 -14.29 -2.45 -0.47
C ASP A 90 -14.10 -3.18 0.88
N ALA A 91 -15.18 -3.47 1.60
CA ALA A 91 -15.14 -4.20 2.88
C ALA A 91 -14.60 -5.63 2.72
N GLN A 92 -15.03 -6.36 1.68
CA GLN A 92 -14.57 -7.72 1.38
C GLN A 92 -13.08 -7.73 1.05
N ARG A 93 -12.63 -6.87 0.15
CA ARG A 93 -11.23 -6.80 -0.25
C ARG A 93 -10.30 -6.38 0.89
N ALA A 94 -10.73 -5.39 1.70
CA ALA A 94 -9.99 -4.98 2.89
C ALA A 94 -10.02 -6.06 3.98
N GLY A 95 -11.15 -6.76 4.12
CA GLY A 95 -11.29 -7.89 5.04
C GLY A 95 -10.30 -9.00 4.74
N ASP A 96 -10.15 -9.39 3.47
CA ASP A 96 -9.16 -10.38 3.05
C ASP A 96 -7.73 -9.95 3.40
N LEU A 97 -7.36 -8.68 3.11
CA LEU A 97 -6.04 -8.15 3.48
C LEU A 97 -5.81 -8.19 5.00
N ASN A 98 -6.77 -7.69 5.77
CA ASN A 98 -6.66 -7.67 7.23
C ASN A 98 -6.58 -9.08 7.82
N ALA A 99 -7.36 -10.04 7.29
CA ALA A 99 -7.32 -11.43 7.71
C ALA A 99 -5.95 -12.06 7.43
N MET A 100 -5.35 -11.81 6.25
CA MET A 100 -4.02 -12.31 5.91
C MET A 100 -2.93 -11.69 6.79
N PHE A 101 -3.03 -10.39 7.11
CA PHE A 101 -2.09 -9.76 8.04
C PHE A 101 -2.25 -10.25 9.47
N ALA A 102 -3.45 -10.57 9.92
CA ALA A 102 -3.72 -11.08 11.27
C ALA A 102 -3.33 -12.57 11.45
N ASP A 103 -3.30 -13.34 10.37
CA ASP A 103 -3.01 -14.78 10.42
C ASP A 103 -1.52 -15.05 10.58
N ARG A 104 -1.11 -15.55 11.77
CA ARG A 104 0.30 -15.85 12.08
C ARG A 104 0.93 -16.95 11.22
N GLN A 105 0.13 -17.77 10.55
CA GLN A 105 0.63 -18.80 9.64
C GLN A 105 1.02 -18.22 8.27
N VAL A 106 0.43 -17.10 7.88
CA VAL A 106 0.76 -16.42 6.63
C VAL A 106 2.04 -15.59 6.82
N ARG A 107 3.02 -15.81 5.96
CA ARG A 107 4.33 -15.12 6.01
C ARG A 107 4.48 -14.06 4.93
N ALA A 108 3.75 -14.21 3.84
CA ALA A 108 3.70 -13.24 2.76
C ALA A 108 2.27 -13.08 2.22
N ILE A 109 2.00 -11.94 1.63
CA ILE A 109 0.74 -11.64 0.95
C ILE A 109 1.07 -11.25 -0.48
N VAL A 110 0.46 -11.94 -1.43
CA VAL A 110 0.63 -11.69 -2.87
C VAL A 110 -0.70 -11.20 -3.43
N CYS A 111 -0.65 -10.01 -4.03
CA CYS A 111 -1.79 -9.45 -4.74
C CYS A 111 -1.83 -10.04 -6.15
N VAL A 112 -2.94 -10.72 -6.49
CA VAL A 112 -3.07 -11.46 -7.75
C VAL A 112 -2.90 -10.54 -8.96
N ARG A 113 -3.46 -9.33 -8.87
CA ARG A 113 -3.31 -8.31 -9.92
C ARG A 113 -3.52 -6.89 -9.37
N GLY A 114 -3.07 -5.92 -10.15
CA GLY A 114 -3.45 -4.52 -10.01
C GLY A 114 -4.76 -4.20 -10.72
N GLY A 115 -4.89 -2.98 -11.21
CA GLY A 115 -6.08 -2.48 -11.90
C GLY A 115 -6.55 -1.17 -11.32
N SER A 116 -7.66 -1.19 -10.55
CA SER A 116 -8.18 0.01 -9.89
C SER A 116 -8.93 -0.34 -8.60
N GLY A 117 -8.97 0.61 -7.66
CA GLY A 117 -9.79 0.51 -6.45
C GLY A 117 -9.02 0.17 -5.17
N ALA A 118 -7.73 -0.11 -5.22
CA ALA A 118 -6.92 -0.39 -4.01
C ALA A 118 -6.87 0.82 -3.06
N ALA A 119 -6.82 2.04 -3.59
CA ALA A 119 -6.82 3.25 -2.77
C ALA A 119 -8.06 3.41 -1.87
N ARG A 120 -9.20 2.83 -2.26
CA ARG A 120 -10.44 2.86 -1.46
C ARG A 120 -10.34 2.02 -0.18
N LEU A 121 -9.39 1.09 -0.12
CA LEU A 121 -9.21 0.20 1.03
C LEU A 121 -8.39 0.87 2.15
N LEU A 122 -7.66 1.94 1.87
CA LEU A 122 -6.72 2.56 2.80
C LEU A 122 -7.33 2.92 4.17
N PRO A 123 -8.56 3.47 4.27
CA PRO A 123 -9.18 3.75 5.56
C PRO A 123 -9.68 2.49 6.30
N LEU A 124 -9.75 1.34 5.63
CA LEU A 124 -10.30 0.09 6.16
C LEU A 124 -9.22 -0.89 6.64
N LEU A 125 -7.93 -0.57 6.45
CA LEU A 125 -6.81 -1.42 6.84
C LEU A 125 -6.47 -1.27 8.33
N ASP A 126 -6.19 -2.41 8.98
CA ASP A 126 -5.66 -2.46 10.35
C ASP A 126 -4.13 -2.28 10.32
N TYR A 127 -3.68 -1.03 10.31
CA TYR A 127 -2.25 -0.69 10.30
C TYR A 127 -1.52 -1.13 11.58
N ASP A 128 -2.22 -1.29 12.69
CA ASP A 128 -1.63 -1.78 13.93
C ASP A 128 -1.38 -3.29 13.86
N ALA A 129 -2.29 -4.07 13.26
CA ALA A 129 -2.05 -5.48 12.98
C ALA A 129 -0.87 -5.68 12.03
N ILE A 130 -0.81 -4.90 10.95
CA ILE A 130 0.31 -4.90 9.98
C ILE A 130 1.64 -4.62 10.68
N ARG A 131 1.65 -3.68 11.61
CA ARG A 131 2.85 -3.32 12.37
C ARG A 131 3.26 -4.39 13.38
N ARG A 132 2.30 -5.06 14.02
CA ARG A 132 2.58 -6.11 15.03
C ARG A 132 3.18 -7.37 14.43
N ASP A 133 2.78 -7.73 13.22
CA ASP A 133 3.28 -8.92 12.51
C ASP A 133 3.63 -8.57 11.06
N PRO A 134 4.82 -7.96 10.84
CA PRO A 134 5.24 -7.50 9.51
C PRO A 134 5.44 -8.67 8.57
N LYS A 135 4.80 -8.61 7.40
CA LYS A 135 4.85 -9.64 6.35
C LYS A 135 5.31 -9.07 5.03
N VAL A 136 5.88 -9.90 4.19
CA VAL A 136 6.16 -9.52 2.80
C VAL A 136 4.82 -9.20 2.11
N LEU A 137 4.71 -8.05 1.48
CA LEU A 137 3.60 -7.70 0.61
C LEU A 137 4.13 -7.52 -0.81
N LEU A 138 3.63 -8.31 -1.74
CA LEU A 138 3.99 -8.28 -3.14
C LEU A 138 2.82 -7.83 -4.00
N GLY A 139 3.06 -6.85 -4.87
CA GLY A 139 2.10 -6.34 -5.82
C GLY A 139 2.68 -5.20 -6.65
N TYR A 140 1.93 -4.75 -7.65
CA TYR A 140 2.38 -3.70 -8.57
C TYR A 140 1.19 -2.87 -9.10
N SER A 141 1.46 -1.81 -9.86
CA SER A 141 0.44 -0.95 -10.47
C SER A 141 -0.45 -0.29 -9.39
N ASP A 142 -1.76 -0.47 -9.40
CA ASP A 142 -2.72 0.08 -8.44
C ASP A 142 -2.40 -0.32 -6.98
N ILE A 143 -1.71 -1.46 -6.77
CA ILE A 143 -1.27 -1.92 -5.45
C ILE A 143 -0.26 -0.95 -4.81
N THR A 144 0.39 -0.11 -5.60
CA THR A 144 1.29 0.93 -5.10
C THR A 144 0.61 1.83 -4.07
N ALA A 145 -0.70 2.05 -4.17
CA ALA A 145 -1.45 2.80 -3.15
C ALA A 145 -1.37 2.12 -1.77
N LEU A 146 -1.46 0.78 -1.72
CA LEU A 146 -1.30 0.01 -0.48
C LEU A 146 0.15 0.09 0.03
N HIS A 147 1.15 -0.09 -0.84
CA HIS A 147 2.57 0.03 -0.47
C HIS A 147 2.86 1.38 0.18
N CYS A 148 2.46 2.49 -0.45
CA CYS A 148 2.66 3.83 0.07
C CYS A 148 1.99 4.04 1.43
N ALA A 149 0.72 3.62 1.57
CA ALA A 149 -0.04 3.81 2.79
C ALA A 149 0.49 2.93 3.95
N ILE A 150 0.82 1.67 3.68
CA ILE A 150 1.36 0.73 4.66
C ILE A 150 2.74 1.21 5.12
N GLN A 151 3.61 1.66 4.21
CA GLN A 151 4.89 2.23 4.59
C GLN A 151 4.72 3.49 5.44
N ALA A 152 3.84 4.41 5.06
CA ALA A 152 3.64 5.66 5.78
C ALA A 152 3.02 5.46 7.18
N LYS A 153 2.04 4.55 7.31
CA LYS A 153 1.26 4.38 8.54
C LYS A 153 1.78 3.28 9.45
N ALA A 154 2.22 2.16 8.89
CA ALA A 154 2.76 1.03 9.66
C ALA A 154 4.30 1.01 9.71
N GLY A 155 5.00 1.68 8.80
CA GLY A 155 6.45 1.65 8.69
C GLY A 155 7.00 0.39 8.02
N LEU A 156 6.13 -0.49 7.52
CA LEU A 156 6.52 -1.74 6.84
C LEU A 156 7.13 -1.42 5.48
N VAL A 157 8.31 -1.97 5.21
CA VAL A 157 8.92 -1.97 3.88
C VAL A 157 8.28 -3.08 3.04
N THR A 158 7.71 -2.68 1.89
CA THR A 158 6.98 -3.57 0.98
C THR A 158 7.56 -3.52 -0.42
#